data_23d4d77c3eee399294eaecb155426f93
#
_entry.id   23d4d77c3eee399294eaecb155426f93
#
_cell.length_a   1.000
_cell.length_b   1.000
_cell.length_c   1.000
_cell.angle_alpha   90.00
_cell.angle_beta   90.00
_cell.angle_gamma   90.00
#
_symmetry.space_group_name_H-M   'P 1'
#
loop_
_entity.id
_entity.type
_entity.pdbx_description
1 polymer ?
#
loop_
_entity_poly.entity_id
_entity_poly.type
_entity_poly.pdbx_seq_one_letter_code
_entity_poly.pdbx_strand_id
1 'polypeptide(L)'
;MSDALALPPAATVRRRGVFGWMMFDWAAQPFFTVVTTFIFGPYFISRMASDPATGQAAWGYGIAASGFIIAILSPVLGSIADQTGPRKPWIATFAVIKILALCGLWFAAPGSNLVAVVALFTLASIAAEFSIVFNDSMLLRLVPKAQIGRVSNLAWGLGYLGGMIVLIFIIACLAASPETGKTIIGIDPLFGLDPLQGEDARASGPISALWYAVFILPMFLFTPDAGGRRAMGVAIRDGLIELKSTLGEVRQRAGIFRFLVARMIYQDGVNALLALGGGFAAAMFGWSITEIGIYGILLNVVAIFSCLYASRLDTRLGSKSVVLISILLLLIATIGIVSTGPGFTFFGGLMLGDADSGGLFGTPAEKAYIAFGLLIGIAFGPVQASSRAYMARSVTEDEAGRYFGIYALAGRATSFLAPFLVATVTALSGSPRLGMATIIIFFAVGLAVLWTTPYPADQPRGKPAAA
;
A
#
# COMPACT_ATOMS: atom_id res chain seq x y z
N MET A 1 -43.65 24.49 1.83
CA MET A 1 -43.37 24.01 0.48
C MET A 1 -41.91 23.63 0.47
N SER A 2 -41.61 22.36 0.75
CA SER A 2 -40.27 21.81 0.84
C SER A 2 -40.00 21.08 -0.49
N ASP A 3 -39.33 21.74 -1.42
CA ASP A 3 -38.70 21.04 -2.53
C ASP A 3 -37.51 20.23 -2.00
N ALA A 4 -37.80 18.99 -1.64
CA ALA A 4 -36.77 17.99 -1.44
C ALA A 4 -36.04 17.80 -2.77
N LEU A 5 -34.82 18.32 -2.86
CA LEU A 5 -33.88 17.99 -3.92
C LEU A 5 -33.70 16.46 -3.94
N ALA A 6 -34.50 15.81 -4.77
CA ALA A 6 -34.37 14.39 -5.04
C ALA A 6 -32.98 14.14 -5.62
N LEU A 7 -32.14 13.43 -4.87
CA LEU A 7 -30.90 12.88 -5.39
C LEU A 7 -31.22 12.00 -6.61
N PRO A 8 -30.48 12.15 -7.72
CA PRO A 8 -30.71 11.28 -8.87
C PRO A 8 -30.52 9.81 -8.46
N PRO A 9 -31.35 8.89 -8.93
CA PRO A 9 -31.29 7.50 -8.55
C PRO A 9 -29.90 6.93 -8.86
N ALA A 10 -29.35 6.17 -7.93
CA ALA A 10 -28.04 5.49 -7.97
C ALA A 10 -27.81 4.55 -9.19
N ALA A 11 -28.74 4.51 -10.12
CA ALA A 11 -28.78 3.58 -11.26
C ALA A 11 -27.95 4.02 -12.48
N THR A 12 -27.34 5.21 -12.50
CA THR A 12 -26.50 5.64 -13.63
C THR A 12 -25.11 6.05 -13.20
N VAL A 13 -24.43 5.15 -12.46
CA VAL A 13 -22.99 5.32 -12.26
C VAL A 13 -22.33 5.32 -13.64
N ARG A 14 -21.92 6.49 -14.09
CA ARG A 14 -21.26 6.66 -15.39
C ARG A 14 -19.99 5.82 -15.37
N ARG A 15 -19.88 4.78 -16.19
CA ARG A 15 -18.69 3.91 -16.31
C ARG A 15 -17.39 4.73 -16.41
N ARG A 16 -17.45 5.92 -17.05
CA ARG A 16 -16.36 6.87 -17.14
C ARG A 16 -15.91 7.42 -15.78
N GLY A 17 -16.85 7.69 -14.87
CA GLY A 17 -16.52 8.18 -13.51
C GLY A 17 -15.78 7.13 -12.67
N VAL A 18 -16.21 5.87 -12.76
CA VAL A 18 -15.53 4.73 -12.10
C VAL A 18 -14.15 4.52 -12.71
N PHE A 19 -14.03 4.55 -14.03
CA PHE A 19 -12.74 4.44 -14.71
C PHE A 19 -11.79 5.55 -14.27
N GLY A 20 -12.26 6.82 -14.25
CA GLY A 20 -11.47 7.95 -13.77
C GLY A 20 -10.96 7.73 -12.35
N TRP A 21 -11.82 7.26 -11.45
CA TRP A 21 -11.45 6.95 -10.07
C TRP A 21 -10.38 5.84 -9.98
N MET A 22 -10.50 4.78 -10.77
CA MET A 22 -9.51 3.69 -10.82
C MET A 22 -8.15 4.17 -11.37
N MET A 23 -8.15 5.14 -12.29
CA MET A 23 -6.92 5.74 -12.82
C MET A 23 -6.10 6.49 -11.77
N PHE A 24 -6.69 6.81 -10.61
CA PHE A 24 -5.92 7.32 -9.47
C PHE A 24 -4.91 6.28 -8.96
N ASP A 25 -5.33 5.02 -8.76
CA ASP A 25 -4.43 3.96 -8.29
C ASP A 25 -3.33 3.68 -9.33
N TRP A 26 -3.68 3.66 -10.64
CA TRP A 26 -2.72 3.57 -11.75
C TRP A 26 -1.67 4.70 -11.71
N ALA A 27 -2.12 5.93 -11.47
CA ALA A 27 -1.23 7.08 -11.42
C ALA A 27 -0.35 7.08 -10.16
N ALA A 28 -0.90 6.66 -9.02
CA ALA A 28 -0.24 6.77 -7.72
C ALA A 28 0.84 5.71 -7.49
N GLN A 29 0.70 4.52 -8.07
CA GLN A 29 1.51 3.34 -7.72
C GLN A 29 3.00 3.45 -8.03
N PRO A 30 3.50 4.14 -9.09
CA PRO A 30 4.93 4.27 -9.32
C PRO A 30 5.69 4.90 -8.15
N PHE A 31 5.07 5.81 -7.40
CA PHE A 31 5.69 6.33 -6.17
C PHE A 31 6.04 5.21 -5.18
N PHE A 32 5.11 4.30 -4.92
CA PHE A 32 5.33 3.22 -3.96
C PHE A 32 6.27 2.15 -4.52
N THR A 33 6.04 1.73 -5.78
CA THR A 33 6.83 0.66 -6.40
C THR A 33 8.24 1.13 -6.73
N VAL A 34 8.37 2.26 -7.42
CA VAL A 34 9.66 2.68 -8.00
C VAL A 34 10.45 3.52 -7.01
N VAL A 35 9.83 4.59 -6.45
CA VAL A 35 10.56 5.51 -5.59
C VAL A 35 10.81 4.89 -4.21
N THR A 36 9.76 4.38 -3.57
CA THR A 36 9.88 3.89 -2.19
C THR A 36 10.60 2.55 -2.10
N THR A 37 10.29 1.60 -3.01
CA THR A 37 10.67 0.20 -2.80
C THR A 37 11.88 -0.24 -3.63
N PHE A 38 11.87 -0.04 -4.98
CA PHE A 38 12.81 -0.77 -5.83
C PHE A 38 13.97 0.06 -6.38
N ILE A 39 13.84 1.37 -6.58
CA ILE A 39 14.87 2.19 -7.25
C ILE A 39 15.44 3.26 -6.31
N PHE A 40 14.67 4.30 -5.97
CA PHE A 40 15.21 5.45 -5.26
C PHE A 40 15.55 5.13 -3.80
N GLY A 41 14.71 4.39 -3.07
CA GLY A 41 14.97 4.00 -1.69
C GLY A 41 16.29 3.22 -1.54
N PRO A 42 16.51 2.11 -2.28
CA PRO A 42 17.79 1.41 -2.30
C PRO A 42 18.98 2.30 -2.72
N TYR A 43 18.84 3.14 -3.73
CA TYR A 43 19.88 4.12 -4.12
C TYR A 43 20.23 5.06 -2.97
N PHE A 44 19.23 5.65 -2.32
CA PHE A 44 19.43 6.53 -1.17
C PHE A 44 20.23 5.84 -0.05
N ILE A 45 19.83 4.60 0.29
CA ILE A 45 20.48 3.83 1.36
C ILE A 45 21.92 3.46 1.01
N SER A 46 22.17 3.03 -0.22
CA SER A 46 23.46 2.44 -0.59
C SER A 46 24.49 3.43 -1.12
N ARG A 47 24.08 4.59 -1.67
CA ARG A 47 24.96 5.48 -2.44
C ARG A 47 24.97 6.94 -2.01
N MET A 48 23.96 7.41 -1.26
CA MET A 48 23.91 8.81 -0.83
C MET A 48 24.55 9.06 0.54
N ALA A 49 24.39 8.12 1.46
CA ALA A 49 24.97 8.23 2.81
C ALA A 49 26.44 7.81 2.83
N SER A 50 27.16 8.21 3.89
CA SER A 50 28.55 7.80 4.14
C SER A 50 28.70 6.29 4.27
N ASP A 51 27.67 5.63 4.73
CA ASP A 51 27.59 4.18 4.90
C ASP A 51 26.11 3.72 4.83
N PRO A 52 25.85 2.44 4.48
CA PRO A 52 24.49 1.93 4.34
C PRO A 52 23.66 1.98 5.63
N ALA A 53 24.27 1.87 6.81
CA ALA A 53 23.55 1.89 8.08
C ALA A 53 22.99 3.30 8.36
N THR A 54 23.78 4.35 8.14
CA THR A 54 23.35 5.75 8.21
C THR A 54 22.23 6.03 7.19
N GLY A 55 22.37 5.54 5.95
CA GLY A 55 21.36 5.69 4.90
C GLY A 55 20.04 5.01 5.28
N GLN A 56 20.11 3.78 5.76
CA GLN A 56 18.95 3.03 6.21
C GLN A 56 18.24 3.70 7.40
N ALA A 57 18.99 4.20 8.37
CA ALA A 57 18.45 4.93 9.51
C ALA A 57 17.72 6.20 9.06
N ALA A 58 18.36 7.03 8.21
CA ALA A 58 17.78 8.25 7.70
C ALA A 58 16.49 8.00 6.89
N TRP A 59 16.49 6.99 6.03
CA TRP A 59 15.30 6.56 5.27
C TRP A 59 14.17 6.09 6.19
N GLY A 60 14.52 5.27 7.20
CA GLY A 60 13.59 4.81 8.23
C GLY A 60 12.95 5.95 9.02
N TYR A 61 13.72 6.97 9.39
CA TYR A 61 13.19 8.18 10.04
C TYR A 61 12.23 8.94 9.13
N GLY A 62 12.48 9.02 7.83
CA GLY A 62 11.55 9.62 6.86
C GLY A 62 10.21 8.88 6.79
N ILE A 63 10.27 7.55 6.73
CA ILE A 63 9.06 6.70 6.76
C ILE A 63 8.31 6.88 8.09
N ALA A 64 9.02 6.87 9.22
CA ALA A 64 8.41 7.02 10.53
C ALA A 64 7.77 8.40 10.71
N ALA A 65 8.46 9.47 10.30
CA ALA A 65 7.93 10.83 10.37
C ALA A 65 6.67 11.00 9.50
N SER A 66 6.69 10.49 8.26
CA SER A 66 5.50 10.51 7.40
C SER A 66 4.35 9.75 8.04
N GLY A 67 4.59 8.52 8.52
CA GLY A 67 3.59 7.70 9.20
C GLY A 67 2.97 8.37 10.42
N PHE A 68 3.77 9.02 11.25
CA PHE A 68 3.31 9.76 12.42
C PHE A 68 2.42 10.95 12.05
N ILE A 69 2.84 11.76 11.07
CA ILE A 69 2.06 12.90 10.59
C ILE A 69 0.75 12.45 9.97
N ILE A 70 0.79 11.40 9.15
CA ILE A 70 -0.41 10.82 8.52
C ILE A 70 -1.37 10.30 9.59
N ALA A 71 -0.87 9.58 10.59
CA ALA A 71 -1.68 9.03 11.67
C ALA A 71 -2.46 10.12 12.42
N ILE A 72 -1.82 11.25 12.72
CA ILE A 72 -2.47 12.35 13.44
C ILE A 72 -3.42 13.15 12.53
N LEU A 73 -2.98 13.50 11.32
CA LEU A 73 -3.71 14.44 10.48
C LEU A 73 -4.80 13.78 9.63
N SER A 74 -4.72 12.47 9.32
CA SER A 74 -5.73 11.82 8.46
C SER A 74 -7.16 11.91 9.01
N PRO A 75 -7.43 11.63 10.29
CA PRO A 75 -8.78 11.79 10.84
C PRO A 75 -9.26 13.24 10.82
N VAL A 76 -8.35 14.18 11.09
CA VAL A 76 -8.64 15.63 11.11
C VAL A 76 -9.02 16.09 9.71
N LEU A 77 -8.17 15.83 8.72
CA LEU A 77 -8.39 16.25 7.34
C LEU A 77 -9.60 15.54 6.72
N GLY A 78 -9.82 14.26 7.05
CA GLY A 78 -10.99 13.50 6.63
C GLY A 78 -12.29 14.14 7.13
N SER A 79 -12.34 14.53 8.40
CA SER A 79 -13.49 15.17 9.02
C SER A 79 -13.77 16.57 8.42
N ILE A 80 -12.73 17.37 8.22
CA ILE A 80 -12.85 18.68 7.56
C ILE A 80 -13.36 18.51 6.13
N ALA A 81 -12.86 17.53 5.38
CA ALA A 81 -13.28 17.27 4.02
C ALA A 81 -14.75 16.83 3.94
N ASP A 82 -15.28 16.10 4.93
CA ASP A 82 -16.70 15.76 4.99
C ASP A 82 -17.57 17.02 5.13
N GLN A 83 -17.12 18.01 5.86
CA GLN A 83 -17.84 19.28 6.03
C GLN A 83 -17.75 20.19 4.78
N THR A 84 -16.60 20.22 4.10
CA THR A 84 -16.43 21.02 2.87
C THR A 84 -17.17 20.43 1.67
N GLY A 85 -17.32 19.11 1.59
CA GLY A 85 -18.00 18.37 0.52
C GLY A 85 -17.06 17.91 -0.60
N PRO A 86 -16.49 18.78 -1.44
CA PRO A 86 -15.64 18.38 -2.56
C PRO A 86 -14.33 17.75 -2.12
N ARG A 87 -13.92 16.66 -2.79
CA ARG A 87 -12.65 15.94 -2.54
C ARG A 87 -11.54 16.31 -3.53
N LYS A 88 -11.91 16.66 -4.76
CA LYS A 88 -10.94 17.00 -5.81
C LYS A 88 -10.02 18.16 -5.45
N PRO A 89 -10.45 19.27 -4.81
CA PRO A 89 -9.53 20.33 -4.40
C PRO A 89 -8.44 19.84 -3.45
N TRP A 90 -8.78 18.97 -2.50
CA TRP A 90 -7.82 18.35 -1.60
C TRP A 90 -6.83 17.47 -2.35
N ILE A 91 -7.33 16.60 -3.24
CA ILE A 91 -6.48 15.74 -4.07
C ILE A 91 -5.57 16.60 -4.96
N ALA A 92 -6.07 17.69 -5.55
CA ALA A 92 -5.27 18.59 -6.38
C ALA A 92 -4.13 19.25 -5.60
N THR A 93 -4.41 19.74 -4.38
CA THR A 93 -3.40 20.34 -3.51
C THR A 93 -2.28 19.34 -3.19
N PHE A 94 -2.63 18.13 -2.75
CA PHE A 94 -1.65 17.10 -2.45
C PHE A 94 -0.96 16.54 -3.71
N ALA A 95 -1.65 16.54 -4.86
CA ALA A 95 -1.03 16.17 -6.14
C ALA A 95 0.11 17.13 -6.50
N VAL A 96 -0.12 18.44 -6.39
CA VAL A 96 0.92 19.46 -6.64
C VAL A 96 2.10 19.27 -5.68
N ILE A 97 1.84 19.12 -4.38
CA ILE A 97 2.90 18.90 -3.37
C ILE A 97 3.70 17.64 -3.72
N LYS A 98 3.03 16.53 -4.04
CA LYS A 98 3.66 15.26 -4.41
C LYS A 98 4.55 15.42 -5.65
N ILE A 99 4.02 16.05 -6.71
CA ILE A 99 4.75 16.26 -7.98
C ILE A 99 6.01 17.09 -7.73
N LEU A 100 5.90 18.22 -7.02
CA LEU A 100 7.04 19.07 -6.71
C LEU A 100 8.09 18.36 -5.86
N ALA A 101 7.66 17.62 -4.85
CA ALA A 101 8.58 16.85 -4.00
C ALA A 101 9.29 15.75 -4.80
N LEU A 102 8.58 15.03 -5.68
CA LEU A 102 9.18 14.00 -6.56
C LEU A 102 10.17 14.59 -7.57
N CYS A 103 9.85 15.74 -8.18
CA CYS A 103 10.78 16.44 -9.04
C CYS A 103 12.04 16.91 -8.26
N GLY A 104 11.85 17.30 -7.01
CA GLY A 104 12.97 17.68 -6.12
C GLY A 104 13.95 16.53 -5.84
N LEU A 105 13.50 15.26 -5.91
CA LEU A 105 14.37 14.10 -5.74
C LEU A 105 15.44 13.97 -6.86
N TRP A 106 15.27 14.65 -7.99
CA TRP A 106 16.31 14.73 -9.02
C TRP A 106 17.63 15.32 -8.48
N PHE A 107 17.57 16.25 -7.54
CA PHE A 107 18.73 16.89 -6.97
C PHE A 107 19.42 16.07 -5.87
N ALA A 108 18.96 14.85 -5.62
CA ALA A 108 19.52 13.92 -4.64
C ALA A 108 20.79 13.21 -5.16
N ALA A 109 21.83 13.97 -5.49
CA ALA A 109 23.13 13.44 -5.92
C ALA A 109 23.94 12.88 -4.72
N PRO A 110 24.91 11.97 -4.96
CA PRO A 110 25.86 11.57 -3.93
C PRO A 110 26.51 12.78 -3.26
N GLY A 111 26.55 12.82 -1.92
CA GLY A 111 27.04 13.97 -1.15
C GLY A 111 26.04 15.10 -0.92
N SER A 112 24.82 15.02 -1.43
CA SER A 112 23.73 15.95 -1.11
C SER A 112 23.31 15.84 0.36
N ASN A 113 22.67 16.90 0.88
CA ASN A 113 22.16 16.93 2.24
C ASN A 113 21.05 15.86 2.44
N LEU A 114 21.36 14.82 3.22
CA LEU A 114 20.45 13.70 3.50
C LEU A 114 19.12 14.17 4.11
N VAL A 115 19.17 15.17 5.02
CA VAL A 115 17.97 15.68 5.69
C VAL A 115 17.02 16.33 4.69
N ALA A 116 17.54 17.09 3.73
CA ALA A 116 16.72 17.71 2.69
C ALA A 116 16.05 16.67 1.79
N VAL A 117 16.76 15.62 1.40
CA VAL A 117 16.22 14.53 0.58
C VAL A 117 15.17 13.73 1.34
N VAL A 118 15.43 13.40 2.61
CA VAL A 118 14.46 12.73 3.49
C VAL A 118 13.22 13.60 3.68
N ALA A 119 13.37 14.92 3.82
CA ALA A 119 12.22 15.84 3.93
C ALA A 119 11.38 15.84 2.65
N LEU A 120 11.98 15.86 1.46
CA LEU A 120 11.26 15.74 0.18
C LEU A 120 10.52 14.41 0.07
N PHE A 121 11.17 13.31 0.40
CA PHE A 121 10.54 11.98 0.43
C PHE A 121 9.38 11.91 1.43
N THR A 122 9.57 12.43 2.64
CA THR A 122 8.54 12.51 3.68
C THR A 122 7.35 13.32 3.20
N LEU A 123 7.58 14.47 2.57
CA LEU A 123 6.55 15.33 2.00
C LEU A 123 5.76 14.63 0.88
N ALA A 124 6.46 13.94 -0.03
CA ALA A 124 5.84 13.15 -1.09
C ALA A 124 4.98 12.01 -0.52
N SER A 125 5.46 11.33 0.54
CA SER A 125 4.76 10.25 1.23
C SER A 125 3.48 10.75 1.89
N ILE A 126 3.54 11.86 2.62
CA ILE A 126 2.37 12.49 3.26
C ILE A 126 1.34 12.88 2.21
N ALA A 127 1.78 13.53 1.12
CA ALA A 127 0.89 13.97 0.05
C ALA A 127 0.25 12.78 -0.69
N ALA A 128 1.00 11.69 -0.91
CA ALA A 128 0.47 10.47 -1.51
C ALA A 128 -0.64 9.85 -0.66
N GLU A 129 -0.40 9.67 0.63
CA GLU A 129 -1.36 9.03 1.55
C GLU A 129 -2.63 9.88 1.75
N PHE A 130 -2.51 11.19 1.91
CA PHE A 130 -3.71 12.03 2.00
C PHE A 130 -4.53 12.03 0.70
N SER A 131 -3.87 12.02 -0.46
CA SER A 131 -4.57 11.86 -1.74
C SER A 131 -5.36 10.54 -1.79
N ILE A 132 -4.79 9.44 -1.26
CA ILE A 132 -5.47 8.15 -1.17
C ILE A 132 -6.69 8.23 -0.25
N VAL A 133 -6.56 8.83 0.94
CA VAL A 133 -7.68 8.98 1.89
C VAL A 133 -8.87 9.68 1.24
N PHE A 134 -8.62 10.78 0.52
CA PHE A 134 -9.69 11.51 -0.16
C PHE A 134 -10.25 10.74 -1.36
N ASN A 135 -9.41 10.11 -2.16
CA ASN A 135 -9.85 9.29 -3.29
C ASN A 135 -10.70 8.11 -2.81
N ASP A 136 -10.27 7.41 -1.76
CA ASP A 136 -10.99 6.27 -1.20
C ASP A 136 -12.37 6.67 -0.66
N SER A 137 -12.49 7.86 -0.04
CA SER A 137 -13.76 8.38 0.47
C SER A 137 -14.79 8.66 -0.65
N MET A 138 -14.35 8.83 -1.91
CA MET A 138 -15.25 9.03 -3.05
C MET A 138 -15.93 7.73 -3.51
N LEU A 139 -15.37 6.56 -3.17
CA LEU A 139 -15.81 5.26 -3.71
C LEU A 139 -17.31 4.96 -3.45
N LEU A 140 -17.82 5.38 -2.28
CA LEU A 140 -19.22 5.14 -1.91
C LEU A 140 -20.22 5.86 -2.83
N ARG A 141 -19.83 6.99 -3.42
CA ARG A 141 -20.67 7.79 -4.32
C ARG A 141 -20.63 7.28 -5.75
N LEU A 142 -19.65 6.45 -6.09
CA LEU A 142 -19.39 6.04 -7.46
C LEU A 142 -20.06 4.74 -7.84
N VAL A 143 -20.24 3.82 -6.87
CA VAL A 143 -20.74 2.48 -7.13
C VAL A 143 -21.66 1.99 -6.01
N PRO A 144 -22.66 1.17 -6.34
CA PRO A 144 -23.48 0.50 -5.33
C PRO A 144 -22.62 -0.36 -4.41
N LYS A 145 -23.04 -0.51 -3.14
CA LYS A 145 -22.30 -1.30 -2.12
C LYS A 145 -21.89 -2.69 -2.59
N ALA A 146 -22.74 -3.35 -3.40
CA ALA A 146 -22.45 -4.67 -3.98
C ALA A 146 -21.22 -4.68 -4.91
N GLN A 147 -20.91 -3.58 -5.59
CA GLN A 147 -19.80 -3.49 -6.57
C GLN A 147 -18.53 -2.91 -5.99
N ILE A 148 -18.54 -2.35 -4.78
CA ILE A 148 -17.40 -1.68 -4.16
C ILE A 148 -16.14 -2.57 -4.16
N GLY A 149 -16.26 -3.82 -3.70
CA GLY A 149 -15.13 -4.73 -3.64
C GLY A 149 -14.56 -5.08 -5.01
N ARG A 150 -15.44 -5.26 -6.00
CA ARG A 150 -15.01 -5.50 -7.39
C ARG A 150 -14.17 -4.32 -7.91
N VAL A 151 -14.69 -3.11 -7.79
CA VAL A 151 -14.03 -1.90 -8.30
C VAL A 151 -12.73 -1.63 -7.53
N SER A 152 -12.74 -1.81 -6.20
CA SER A 152 -11.56 -1.64 -5.36
C SER A 152 -10.41 -2.60 -5.76
N ASN A 153 -10.70 -3.88 -5.96
CA ASN A 153 -9.69 -4.87 -6.37
C ASN A 153 -9.17 -4.61 -7.79
N LEU A 154 -10.05 -4.21 -8.73
CA LEU A 154 -9.62 -3.85 -10.08
C LEU A 154 -8.70 -2.61 -10.06
N ALA A 155 -9.01 -1.60 -9.24
CA ALA A 155 -8.18 -0.40 -9.11
C ALA A 155 -6.78 -0.74 -8.56
N TRP A 156 -6.68 -1.59 -7.53
CA TRP A 156 -5.41 -2.07 -7.00
C TRP A 156 -4.60 -2.86 -8.04
N GLY A 157 -5.23 -3.79 -8.77
CA GLY A 157 -4.57 -4.53 -9.84
C GLY A 157 -4.07 -3.61 -10.96
N LEU A 158 -4.86 -2.59 -11.33
CA LEU A 158 -4.47 -1.56 -12.28
C LEU A 158 -3.28 -0.74 -11.75
N GLY A 159 -3.28 -0.39 -10.47
CA GLY A 159 -2.17 0.28 -9.82
C GLY A 159 -0.87 -0.51 -9.93
N TYR A 160 -0.87 -1.79 -9.54
CA TYR A 160 0.32 -2.64 -9.68
C TYR A 160 0.84 -2.71 -11.11
N LEU A 161 -0.04 -2.81 -12.09
CA LEU A 161 0.35 -2.79 -13.50
C LEU A 161 1.01 -1.46 -13.88
N GLY A 162 0.47 -0.31 -13.44
CA GLY A 162 1.07 1.00 -13.66
C GLY A 162 2.46 1.13 -13.05
N GLY A 163 2.60 0.72 -11.78
CA GLY A 163 3.91 0.69 -11.11
C GLY A 163 4.92 -0.21 -11.79
N MET A 164 4.49 -1.39 -12.26
CA MET A 164 5.34 -2.34 -12.98
C MET A 164 5.82 -1.81 -14.33
N ILE A 165 4.96 -1.14 -15.08
CA ILE A 165 5.34 -0.54 -16.37
C ILE A 165 6.45 0.49 -16.17
N VAL A 166 6.31 1.38 -15.19
CA VAL A 166 7.34 2.39 -14.92
C VAL A 166 8.62 1.74 -14.39
N LEU A 167 8.53 0.72 -13.54
CA LEU A 167 9.68 -0.01 -13.04
C LEU A 167 10.45 -0.69 -14.19
N ILE A 168 9.75 -1.42 -15.06
CA ILE A 168 10.36 -2.08 -16.23
C ILE A 168 11.00 -1.04 -17.15
N PHE A 169 10.32 0.09 -17.40
CA PHE A 169 10.88 1.16 -18.22
C PHE A 169 12.19 1.69 -17.65
N ILE A 170 12.28 1.94 -16.35
CA ILE A 170 13.50 2.43 -15.72
C ILE A 170 14.61 1.39 -15.80
N ILE A 171 14.33 0.13 -15.45
CA ILE A 171 15.35 -0.95 -15.48
C ILE A 171 15.83 -1.22 -16.92
N ALA A 172 14.92 -1.24 -17.88
CA ALA A 172 15.26 -1.55 -19.26
C ALA A 172 15.96 -0.41 -20.00
N CYS A 173 15.58 0.84 -19.70
CA CYS A 173 15.97 1.98 -20.54
C CYS A 173 16.89 2.99 -19.85
N LEU A 174 16.95 3.01 -18.51
CA LEU A 174 17.69 4.05 -17.78
C LEU A 174 18.78 3.47 -16.87
N ALA A 175 18.47 2.41 -16.12
CA ALA A 175 19.40 1.80 -15.19
C ALA A 175 20.49 1.04 -15.94
N ALA A 176 21.74 1.47 -15.84
CA ALA A 176 22.87 0.80 -16.45
C ALA A 176 23.77 0.13 -15.41
N SER A 177 24.37 -1.01 -15.81
CA SER A 177 25.40 -1.67 -15.01
C SER A 177 26.64 -0.77 -14.93
N PRO A 178 27.21 -0.55 -13.73
CA PRO A 178 28.48 0.18 -13.60
C PRO A 178 29.65 -0.45 -14.38
N GLU A 179 29.59 -1.78 -14.61
CA GLU A 179 30.66 -2.51 -15.30
C GLU A 179 30.61 -2.34 -16.81
N THR A 180 29.42 -2.33 -17.39
CA THR A 180 29.25 -2.30 -18.85
C THR A 180 28.82 -0.95 -19.40
N GLY A 181 28.33 -0.04 -18.53
CA GLY A 181 27.71 1.23 -18.91
C GLY A 181 26.39 1.07 -19.66
N LYS A 182 25.88 -0.18 -19.80
CA LYS A 182 24.67 -0.48 -20.58
C LYS A 182 23.54 -0.99 -19.71
N THR A 183 22.32 -0.74 -20.18
CA THR A 183 21.10 -1.23 -19.53
C THR A 183 20.97 -2.75 -19.72
N ILE A 184 20.01 -3.37 -18.99
CA ILE A 184 19.76 -4.82 -19.06
C ILE A 184 19.43 -5.31 -20.50
N ILE A 185 18.91 -4.43 -21.36
CA ILE A 185 18.63 -4.75 -22.78
C ILE A 185 19.79 -4.39 -23.71
N GLY A 186 20.95 -3.97 -23.16
CA GLY A 186 22.19 -3.74 -23.90
C GLY A 186 22.29 -2.38 -24.62
N ILE A 187 21.41 -1.44 -24.34
CA ILE A 187 21.46 -0.07 -24.86
C ILE A 187 22.17 0.88 -23.87
N ASP A 188 22.66 2.01 -24.37
CA ASP A 188 23.10 3.09 -23.51
C ASP A 188 21.89 3.72 -22.78
N PRO A 189 22.06 4.22 -21.54
CA PRO A 189 20.97 4.87 -20.81
C PRO A 189 20.34 5.99 -21.65
N LEU A 190 19.00 5.98 -21.75
CA LEU A 190 18.30 7.07 -22.42
C LEU A 190 18.60 8.40 -21.70
N PHE A 191 18.55 9.48 -22.47
CA PHE A 191 18.85 10.84 -22.03
C PHE A 191 20.32 11.08 -21.59
N GLY A 192 21.23 10.13 -21.86
CA GLY A 192 22.64 10.27 -21.49
C GLY A 192 22.89 10.33 -19.99
N LEU A 193 22.07 9.63 -19.20
CA LEU A 193 22.16 9.60 -17.74
C LEU A 193 23.46 8.92 -17.29
N ASP A 194 24.13 9.50 -16.30
CA ASP A 194 25.35 8.96 -15.70
C ASP A 194 25.02 8.04 -14.51
N PRO A 195 25.22 6.71 -14.63
CA PRO A 195 24.98 5.76 -13.54
C PRO A 195 25.94 5.96 -12.36
N LEU A 196 27.13 6.53 -12.59
CA LEU A 196 28.11 6.80 -11.51
C LEU A 196 27.60 7.92 -10.60
N GLN A 197 26.85 8.87 -11.14
CA GLN A 197 26.19 9.93 -10.38
C GLN A 197 24.82 9.53 -9.85
N GLY A 198 24.37 8.28 -10.11
CA GLY A 198 23.04 7.79 -9.72
C GLY A 198 21.89 8.49 -10.43
N GLU A 199 22.15 9.07 -11.61
CA GLU A 199 21.12 9.81 -12.36
C GLU A 199 20.00 8.91 -12.85
N ASP A 200 20.27 7.65 -13.12
CA ASP A 200 19.30 6.60 -13.43
C ASP A 200 18.29 6.42 -12.28
N ALA A 201 18.77 6.31 -11.05
CA ALA A 201 17.92 6.19 -9.86
C ALA A 201 17.20 7.51 -9.54
N ARG A 202 17.89 8.64 -9.65
CA ARG A 202 17.33 9.98 -9.41
C ARG A 202 16.22 10.34 -10.39
N ALA A 203 16.31 9.89 -11.65
CA ALA A 203 15.27 10.07 -12.68
C ALA A 203 13.94 9.41 -12.30
N SER A 204 13.95 8.43 -11.41
CA SER A 204 12.74 7.76 -10.93
C SER A 204 11.73 8.71 -10.27
N GLY A 205 12.21 9.76 -9.59
CA GLY A 205 11.37 10.82 -9.02
C GLY A 205 10.59 11.61 -10.09
N PRO A 206 11.26 12.36 -10.98
CA PRO A 206 10.62 13.09 -12.07
C PRO A 206 9.76 12.23 -13.01
N ILE A 207 10.18 11.00 -13.31
CA ILE A 207 9.39 10.08 -14.15
C ILE A 207 8.09 9.69 -13.44
N SER A 208 8.16 9.35 -12.15
CA SER A 208 6.95 9.08 -11.35
C SER A 208 6.06 10.31 -11.21
N ALA A 209 6.64 11.51 -11.13
CA ALA A 209 5.91 12.77 -11.11
C ALA A 209 5.17 13.03 -12.42
N LEU A 210 5.85 12.84 -13.56
CA LEU A 210 5.24 12.98 -14.90
C LEU A 210 4.13 11.94 -15.11
N TRP A 211 4.37 10.69 -14.77
CA TRP A 211 3.37 9.63 -14.82
C TRP A 211 2.13 10.01 -14.01
N TYR A 212 2.35 10.44 -12.76
CA TYR A 212 1.26 10.86 -11.89
C TYR A 212 0.49 12.05 -12.45
N ALA A 213 1.20 13.09 -12.91
CA ALA A 213 0.59 14.29 -13.49
C ALA A 213 -0.32 13.99 -14.69
N VAL A 214 0.13 13.09 -15.59
CA VAL A 214 -0.63 12.70 -16.78
C VAL A 214 -1.81 11.79 -16.43
N PHE A 215 -1.56 10.73 -15.67
CA PHE A 215 -2.54 9.68 -15.46
C PHE A 215 -3.54 9.96 -14.33
N ILE A 216 -3.35 11.02 -13.53
CA ILE A 216 -4.37 11.49 -12.60
C ILE A 216 -5.48 12.33 -13.28
N LEU A 217 -5.21 12.87 -14.47
CA LEU A 217 -6.18 13.73 -15.19
C LEU A 217 -7.54 13.07 -15.43
N PRO A 218 -7.64 11.78 -15.81
CA PRO A 218 -8.95 11.12 -15.93
C PRO A 218 -9.79 11.17 -14.66
N MET A 219 -9.16 11.09 -13.48
CA MET A 219 -9.86 11.23 -12.20
C MET A 219 -10.46 12.64 -12.07
N PHE A 220 -9.70 13.68 -12.37
CA PHE A 220 -10.20 15.05 -12.32
C PHE A 220 -11.29 15.33 -13.36
N LEU A 221 -11.18 14.76 -14.57
CA LEU A 221 -12.09 15.05 -15.68
C LEU A 221 -13.39 14.24 -15.58
N PHE A 222 -13.34 12.98 -15.21
CA PHE A 222 -14.48 12.07 -15.36
C PHE A 222 -15.13 11.67 -14.04
N THR A 223 -14.41 11.66 -12.90
CA THR A 223 -14.99 11.28 -11.63
C THR A 223 -15.87 12.40 -11.10
N PRO A 224 -17.14 12.16 -10.77
CA PRO A 224 -17.99 13.19 -10.16
C PRO A 224 -17.51 13.53 -8.75
N ASP A 225 -17.65 14.77 -8.35
CA ASP A 225 -17.35 15.25 -7.00
C ASP A 225 -18.60 15.74 -6.29
N ALA A 226 -18.53 15.91 -4.97
CA ALA A 226 -19.62 16.49 -4.19
C ALA A 226 -19.70 18.01 -4.44
N GLY A 227 -20.91 18.57 -4.34
CA GLY A 227 -21.09 20.01 -4.27
C GLY A 227 -20.52 20.60 -2.96
N GLY A 228 -20.10 21.87 -2.99
CA GLY A 228 -19.65 22.57 -1.79
C GLY A 228 -20.78 22.70 -0.77
N ARG A 229 -20.50 22.34 0.50
CA ARG A 229 -21.50 22.41 1.58
C ARG A 229 -21.26 23.60 2.51
N ARG A 230 -20.00 23.87 2.89
CA ARG A 230 -19.64 24.89 3.88
C ARG A 230 -18.35 25.62 3.55
N ALA A 231 -18.23 26.86 4.05
CA ALA A 231 -16.99 27.63 3.98
C ALA A 231 -15.89 26.97 4.82
N MET A 232 -14.63 27.05 4.37
CA MET A 232 -13.48 26.35 4.99
C MET A 232 -13.34 26.62 6.50
N GLY A 233 -13.46 27.87 6.93
CA GLY A 233 -13.31 28.20 8.36
C GLY A 233 -14.36 27.56 9.26
N VAL A 234 -15.62 27.49 8.79
CA VAL A 234 -16.70 26.79 9.50
C VAL A 234 -16.48 25.28 9.46
N ALA A 235 -16.06 24.76 8.30
CA ALA A 235 -15.79 23.34 8.11
C ALA A 235 -14.66 22.82 9.02
N ILE A 236 -13.61 23.61 9.28
CA ILE A 236 -12.53 23.24 10.19
C ILE A 236 -13.06 23.08 11.61
N ARG A 237 -13.80 24.08 12.11
CA ARG A 237 -14.36 24.05 13.46
C ARG A 237 -15.30 22.87 13.65
N ASP A 238 -16.26 22.74 12.73
CA ASP A 238 -17.29 21.71 12.82
C ASP A 238 -16.71 20.32 12.63
N GLY A 239 -15.73 20.18 11.71
CA GLY A 239 -15.00 18.93 11.49
C GLY A 239 -14.23 18.45 12.73
N LEU A 240 -13.57 19.34 13.46
CA LEU A 240 -12.87 18.98 14.71
C LEU A 240 -13.85 18.55 15.82
N ILE A 241 -14.99 19.22 15.93
CA ILE A 241 -16.06 18.83 16.89
C ILE A 241 -16.59 17.44 16.52
N GLU A 242 -16.87 17.22 15.24
CA GLU A 242 -17.41 15.96 14.74
C GLU A 242 -16.38 14.81 14.85
N LEU A 243 -15.10 15.06 14.67
CA LEU A 243 -14.05 14.06 14.88
C LEU A 243 -14.07 13.53 16.33
N LYS A 244 -14.23 14.42 17.30
CA LYS A 244 -14.31 14.03 18.72
C LYS A 244 -15.51 13.12 18.99
N SER A 245 -16.68 13.44 18.41
CA SER A 245 -17.87 12.57 18.51
C SER A 245 -17.68 11.24 17.80
N THR A 246 -17.05 11.25 16.62
CA THR A 246 -16.79 10.05 15.82
C THR A 246 -15.89 9.05 16.55
N LEU A 247 -14.86 9.52 17.26
CA LEU A 247 -14.01 8.63 18.08
C LEU A 247 -14.81 7.93 19.18
N GLY A 248 -15.82 8.61 19.75
CA GLY A 248 -16.78 7.99 20.68
C GLY A 248 -17.70 6.99 19.98
N GLU A 249 -18.25 7.36 18.81
CA GLU A 249 -19.14 6.52 18.01
C GLU A 249 -18.47 5.23 17.50
N VAL A 250 -17.18 5.29 17.09
CA VAL A 250 -16.42 4.12 16.64
C VAL A 250 -16.42 3.03 17.70
N ARG A 251 -16.26 3.41 18.98
CA ARG A 251 -16.31 2.45 20.10
C ARG A 251 -17.68 1.80 20.26
N GLN A 252 -18.76 2.52 19.96
CA GLN A 252 -20.13 2.02 20.05
C GLN A 252 -20.51 1.16 18.85
N ARG A 253 -19.91 1.42 17.66
CA ARG A 253 -20.08 0.60 16.45
C ARG A 253 -19.13 -0.61 16.50
N ALA A 254 -19.47 -1.62 17.31
CA ALA A 254 -18.60 -2.76 17.61
C ALA A 254 -17.99 -3.44 16.34
N GLY A 255 -18.75 -3.51 15.24
CA GLY A 255 -18.26 -4.09 13.97
C GLY A 255 -17.11 -3.28 13.36
N ILE A 256 -17.25 -1.95 13.29
CA ILE A 256 -16.21 -1.05 12.76
C ILE A 256 -15.01 -1.04 13.69
N PHE A 257 -15.22 -0.91 14.99
CA PHE A 257 -14.15 -0.89 15.99
C PHE A 257 -13.30 -2.17 15.91
N ARG A 258 -13.93 -3.35 15.95
CA ARG A 258 -13.22 -4.64 15.84
C ARG A 258 -12.50 -4.79 14.50
N PHE A 259 -13.10 -4.33 13.40
CA PHE A 259 -12.43 -4.33 12.09
C PHE A 259 -11.17 -3.45 12.10
N LEU A 260 -11.25 -2.24 12.65
CA LEU A 260 -10.09 -1.34 12.73
C LEU A 260 -8.98 -1.92 13.61
N VAL A 261 -9.33 -2.55 14.75
CA VAL A 261 -8.36 -3.25 15.60
C VAL A 261 -7.73 -4.44 14.86
N ALA A 262 -8.54 -5.27 14.19
CA ALA A 262 -8.01 -6.37 13.39
C ALA A 262 -7.06 -5.84 12.31
N ARG A 263 -7.46 -4.75 11.63
CA ARG A 263 -6.65 -4.10 10.60
C ARG A 263 -5.31 -3.58 11.14
N MET A 264 -5.30 -2.91 12.29
CA MET A 264 -4.05 -2.51 12.95
C MET A 264 -3.09 -3.69 13.07
N ILE A 265 -3.59 -4.80 13.60
CA ILE A 265 -2.76 -5.95 13.92
C ILE A 265 -2.24 -6.64 12.65
N TYR A 266 -3.14 -7.04 11.71
CA TYR A 266 -2.68 -7.75 10.53
C TYR A 266 -1.89 -6.85 9.58
N GLN A 267 -2.17 -5.53 9.52
CA GLN A 267 -1.44 -4.60 8.67
C GLN A 267 0.03 -4.45 9.12
N ASP A 268 0.29 -4.47 10.43
CA ASP A 268 1.65 -4.48 10.95
C ASP A 268 2.41 -5.74 10.49
N GLY A 269 1.76 -6.90 10.55
CA GLY A 269 2.32 -8.14 10.01
C GLY A 269 2.62 -8.04 8.52
N VAL A 270 1.71 -7.47 7.73
CA VAL A 270 1.88 -7.24 6.28
C VAL A 270 3.09 -6.34 6.02
N ASN A 271 3.18 -5.21 6.72
CA ASN A 271 4.27 -4.25 6.56
C ASN A 271 5.62 -4.87 6.91
N ALA A 272 5.69 -5.62 8.04
CA ALA A 272 6.91 -6.30 8.46
C ALA A 272 7.34 -7.39 7.47
N LEU A 273 6.39 -8.21 6.99
CA LEU A 273 6.68 -9.29 6.05
C LEU A 273 7.25 -8.76 4.73
N LEU A 274 6.69 -7.65 4.21
CA LEU A 274 7.18 -7.03 2.98
C LEU A 274 8.55 -6.35 3.18
N ALA A 275 8.73 -5.65 4.29
CA ALA A 275 9.97 -4.93 4.57
C ALA A 275 11.14 -5.86 4.85
N LEU A 276 10.90 -6.99 5.54
CA LEU A 276 11.95 -7.86 6.05
C LEU A 276 12.12 -9.16 5.24
N GLY A 277 11.12 -9.55 4.42
CA GLY A 277 11.14 -10.83 3.70
C GLY A 277 12.32 -10.97 2.74
N GLY A 278 12.68 -9.93 1.99
CA GLY A 278 13.86 -9.96 1.12
C GLY A 278 15.18 -10.07 1.88
N GLY A 279 15.32 -9.32 2.98
CA GLY A 279 16.50 -9.40 3.85
C GLY A 279 16.64 -10.76 4.54
N PHE A 280 15.51 -11.38 4.91
CA PHE A 280 15.51 -12.73 5.48
C PHE A 280 15.95 -13.77 4.44
N ALA A 281 15.50 -13.67 3.18
CA ALA A 281 15.96 -14.54 2.10
C ALA A 281 17.46 -14.40 1.85
N ALA A 282 17.97 -13.16 1.85
CA ALA A 282 19.42 -12.91 1.74
C ALA A 282 20.21 -13.54 2.89
N ALA A 283 19.72 -13.44 4.12
CA ALA A 283 20.36 -14.03 5.29
C ALA A 283 20.34 -15.57 5.28
N MET A 284 19.29 -16.18 4.70
CA MET A 284 19.10 -17.64 4.68
C MET A 284 19.77 -18.34 3.49
N PHE A 285 19.74 -17.72 2.31
CA PHE A 285 20.18 -18.32 1.03
C PHE A 285 21.34 -17.57 0.37
N GLY A 286 21.76 -16.44 0.94
CA GLY A 286 22.79 -15.60 0.32
C GLY A 286 22.32 -14.83 -0.93
N TRP A 287 21.02 -14.60 -1.07
CA TRP A 287 20.46 -13.92 -2.24
C TRP A 287 21.10 -12.56 -2.48
N SER A 288 21.50 -12.35 -3.72
CA SER A 288 21.95 -11.07 -4.22
C SER A 288 20.79 -10.06 -4.32
N ILE A 289 21.13 -8.77 -4.48
CA ILE A 289 20.15 -7.71 -4.75
C ILE A 289 19.32 -8.02 -6.00
N THR A 290 19.94 -8.63 -7.02
CA THR A 290 19.25 -9.03 -8.24
C THR A 290 18.17 -10.08 -7.98
N GLU A 291 18.48 -11.10 -7.19
CA GLU A 291 17.51 -12.16 -6.83
C GLU A 291 16.37 -11.61 -6.00
N ILE A 292 16.65 -10.75 -5.01
CA ILE A 292 15.62 -10.04 -4.24
C ILE A 292 14.73 -9.20 -5.15
N GLY A 293 15.32 -8.49 -6.11
CA GLY A 293 14.59 -7.68 -7.09
C GLY A 293 13.68 -8.51 -7.98
N ILE A 294 14.18 -9.62 -8.53
CA ILE A 294 13.38 -10.55 -9.36
C ILE A 294 12.24 -11.17 -8.53
N TYR A 295 12.54 -11.60 -7.30
CA TYR A 295 11.51 -12.10 -6.38
C TYR A 295 10.40 -11.05 -6.17
N GLY A 296 10.76 -9.78 -5.93
CA GLY A 296 9.81 -8.68 -5.82
C GLY A 296 8.95 -8.48 -7.08
N ILE A 297 9.55 -8.59 -8.27
CA ILE A 297 8.83 -8.52 -9.55
C ILE A 297 7.83 -9.69 -9.65
N LEU A 298 8.25 -10.91 -9.33
CA LEU A 298 7.36 -12.08 -9.33
C LEU A 298 6.16 -11.88 -8.42
N LEU A 299 6.36 -11.36 -7.20
CA LEU A 299 5.27 -11.05 -6.27
C LEU A 299 4.29 -10.03 -6.85
N ASN A 300 4.78 -8.98 -7.51
CA ASN A 300 3.95 -7.95 -8.12
C ASN A 300 3.13 -8.47 -9.31
N VAL A 301 3.74 -9.29 -10.17
CA VAL A 301 3.04 -9.93 -11.31
C VAL A 301 1.87 -10.79 -10.78
N VAL A 302 2.14 -11.63 -9.78
CA VAL A 302 1.11 -12.46 -9.16
C VAL A 302 0.02 -11.62 -8.51
N ALA A 303 0.38 -10.49 -7.87
CA ALA A 303 -0.58 -9.58 -7.25
C ALA A 303 -1.56 -8.96 -8.25
N ILE A 304 -1.11 -8.65 -9.49
CA ILE A 304 -1.98 -8.14 -10.56
C ILE A 304 -3.09 -9.16 -10.86
N PHE A 305 -2.71 -10.40 -11.16
CA PHE A 305 -3.68 -11.47 -11.47
C PHE A 305 -4.57 -11.80 -10.29
N SER A 306 -4.01 -11.79 -9.08
CA SER A 306 -4.76 -12.04 -7.85
C SER A 306 -5.83 -10.96 -7.61
N CYS A 307 -5.53 -9.68 -7.81
CA CYS A 307 -6.51 -8.60 -7.71
C CYS A 307 -7.65 -8.77 -8.73
N LEU A 308 -7.33 -9.19 -9.97
CA LEU A 308 -8.35 -9.46 -10.99
C LEU A 308 -9.28 -10.60 -10.56
N TYR A 309 -8.74 -11.68 -10.00
CA TYR A 309 -9.52 -12.78 -9.47
C TYR A 309 -10.33 -12.37 -8.23
N ALA A 310 -9.69 -11.68 -7.28
CA ALA A 310 -10.32 -11.20 -6.05
C ALA A 310 -11.48 -10.23 -6.32
N SER A 311 -11.46 -9.49 -7.43
CA SER A 311 -12.56 -8.63 -7.85
C SER A 311 -13.87 -9.40 -8.04
N ARG A 312 -13.80 -10.64 -8.55
CA ARG A 312 -14.94 -11.54 -8.72
C ARG A 312 -15.30 -12.21 -7.39
N LEU A 313 -14.28 -12.61 -6.63
CA LEU A 313 -14.46 -13.29 -5.35
C LEU A 313 -15.13 -12.36 -4.31
N ASP A 314 -14.73 -11.09 -4.24
CA ASP A 314 -15.33 -10.08 -3.35
C ASP A 314 -16.84 -9.87 -3.67
N THR A 315 -17.20 -9.88 -4.95
CA THR A 315 -18.60 -9.77 -5.36
C THR A 315 -19.43 -10.97 -4.91
N ARG A 316 -18.85 -12.18 -4.87
CA ARG A 316 -19.54 -13.43 -4.52
C ARG A 316 -19.57 -13.68 -3.03
N LEU A 317 -18.44 -13.53 -2.35
CA LEU A 317 -18.23 -13.89 -0.94
C LEU A 317 -18.27 -12.70 0.02
N GLY A 318 -18.20 -11.47 -0.50
CA GLY A 318 -18.08 -10.25 0.29
C GLY A 318 -16.66 -9.95 0.73
N SER A 319 -16.38 -8.68 1.05
CA SER A 319 -15.04 -8.20 1.39
C SER A 319 -14.45 -8.85 2.63
N LYS A 320 -15.26 -9.15 3.65
CA LYS A 320 -14.77 -9.83 4.87
C LYS A 320 -14.14 -11.17 4.55
N SER A 321 -14.81 -12.00 3.75
CA SER A 321 -14.30 -13.33 3.38
C SER A 321 -13.00 -13.24 2.58
N VAL A 322 -12.89 -12.29 1.66
CA VAL A 322 -11.65 -12.09 0.88
C VAL A 322 -10.50 -11.65 1.80
N VAL A 323 -10.73 -10.74 2.75
CA VAL A 323 -9.71 -10.33 3.72
C VAL A 323 -9.29 -11.51 4.60
N LEU A 324 -10.23 -12.32 5.10
CA LEU A 324 -9.94 -13.50 5.91
C LEU A 324 -9.09 -14.53 5.14
N ILE A 325 -9.47 -14.83 3.88
CA ILE A 325 -8.70 -15.72 3.01
C ILE A 325 -7.28 -15.17 2.78
N SER A 326 -7.18 -13.86 2.52
CA SER A 326 -5.88 -13.23 2.30
C SER A 326 -4.98 -13.27 3.55
N ILE A 327 -5.52 -13.01 4.75
CA ILE A 327 -4.75 -13.11 6.00
C ILE A 327 -4.33 -14.58 6.25
N LEU A 328 -5.20 -15.54 5.96
CA LEU A 328 -4.87 -16.96 6.07
C LEU A 328 -3.74 -17.35 5.10
N LEU A 329 -3.76 -16.87 3.86
CA LEU A 329 -2.68 -17.10 2.90
C LEU A 329 -1.37 -16.45 3.35
N LEU A 330 -1.41 -15.24 3.91
CA LEU A 330 -0.23 -14.58 4.49
C LEU A 330 0.32 -15.35 5.70
N LEU A 331 -0.55 -15.90 6.53
CA LEU A 331 -0.17 -16.75 7.66
C LEU A 331 0.54 -18.03 7.16
N ILE A 332 -0.04 -18.72 6.19
CA ILE A 332 0.55 -19.92 5.57
C ILE A 332 1.88 -19.57 4.90
N ALA A 333 1.94 -18.47 4.16
CA ALA A 333 3.16 -17.99 3.54
C ALA A 333 4.27 -17.75 4.57
N THR A 334 3.94 -17.07 5.65
CA THR A 334 4.90 -16.75 6.72
C THR A 334 5.41 -18.03 7.41
N ILE A 335 4.51 -18.97 7.73
CA ILE A 335 4.89 -20.27 8.29
C ILE A 335 5.80 -21.02 7.31
N GLY A 336 5.43 -21.08 6.03
CA GLY A 336 6.22 -21.72 5.00
C GLY A 336 7.62 -21.11 4.85
N ILE A 337 7.71 -19.79 4.76
CA ILE A 337 8.96 -19.04 4.66
C ILE A 337 9.86 -19.31 5.89
N VAL A 338 9.31 -19.18 7.09
CA VAL A 338 10.06 -19.40 8.34
C VAL A 338 10.48 -20.85 8.50
N SER A 339 9.68 -21.81 8.01
CA SER A 339 9.97 -23.23 8.09
C SER A 339 11.01 -23.72 7.08
N THR A 340 11.35 -22.91 6.07
CA THR A 340 12.28 -23.26 5.00
C THR A 340 13.70 -22.77 5.31
N GLY A 341 14.70 -23.56 4.99
CA GLY A 341 16.11 -23.23 5.12
C GLY A 341 16.95 -24.01 4.10
N PRO A 342 18.27 -23.79 4.05
CA PRO A 342 19.15 -24.51 3.15
C PRO A 342 18.94 -26.02 3.25
N GLY A 343 18.59 -26.67 2.15
CA GLY A 343 18.40 -28.12 2.05
C GLY A 343 17.10 -28.68 2.66
N PHE A 344 16.22 -27.89 3.28
CA PHE A 344 14.99 -28.38 3.91
C PHE A 344 13.83 -27.41 3.88
N THR A 345 12.60 -27.95 4.10
CA THR A 345 11.39 -27.16 4.44
C THR A 345 10.60 -27.82 5.57
N PHE A 346 9.53 -27.17 6.06
CA PHE A 346 8.71 -27.61 7.19
C PHE A 346 9.55 -27.92 8.44
N PHE A 347 10.49 -27.01 8.80
CA PHE A 347 11.39 -27.14 9.95
C PHE A 347 12.25 -28.42 9.94
N GLY A 348 12.62 -28.92 8.76
CA GLY A 348 13.37 -30.15 8.60
C GLY A 348 12.51 -31.40 8.43
N GLY A 349 11.17 -31.27 8.45
CA GLY A 349 10.27 -32.41 8.19
C GLY A 349 10.34 -32.94 6.76
N LEU A 350 10.83 -32.11 5.81
CA LEU A 350 11.07 -32.50 4.43
C LEU A 350 12.46 -32.04 4.00
N MET A 351 13.36 -32.98 3.77
CA MET A 351 14.69 -32.73 3.21
C MET A 351 14.60 -32.60 1.69
N LEU A 352 15.11 -31.49 1.16
CA LEU A 352 15.01 -31.15 -0.28
C LEU A 352 16.31 -31.42 -1.04
N GLY A 353 17.41 -31.72 -0.30
CA GLY A 353 18.75 -31.85 -0.88
C GLY A 353 19.37 -30.50 -1.26
N ASP A 354 20.67 -30.53 -1.52
CA ASP A 354 21.48 -29.33 -1.81
C ASP A 354 21.88 -29.23 -3.30
N ALA A 355 21.20 -29.97 -4.19
CA ALA A 355 21.48 -29.94 -5.61
C ALA A 355 21.17 -28.55 -6.18
N ASP A 356 22.21 -27.83 -6.61
CA ASP A 356 22.07 -26.55 -7.29
C ASP A 356 22.00 -26.79 -8.81
N SER A 357 20.94 -26.35 -9.43
CA SER A 357 20.74 -26.45 -10.88
C SER A 357 21.50 -25.36 -11.67
N GLY A 358 22.22 -24.48 -10.98
CA GLY A 358 22.87 -23.29 -11.54
C GLY A 358 21.87 -22.17 -11.91
N GLY A 359 22.31 -20.94 -11.83
CA GLY A 359 21.48 -19.77 -12.13
C GLY A 359 20.62 -19.31 -10.95
N LEU A 360 19.66 -18.44 -11.26
CA LEU A 360 18.79 -17.80 -10.24
C LEU A 360 17.92 -18.85 -9.54
N PHE A 361 17.91 -18.81 -8.20
CA PHE A 361 17.10 -19.71 -7.35
C PHE A 361 17.38 -21.20 -7.64
N GLY A 362 18.67 -21.56 -7.72
CA GLY A 362 19.12 -22.86 -8.21
C GLY A 362 18.71 -24.04 -7.33
N THR A 363 18.59 -23.85 -6.02
CA THR A 363 18.33 -24.95 -5.06
C THR A 363 16.83 -25.24 -4.91
N PRO A 364 16.45 -26.49 -4.57
CA PRO A 364 15.07 -26.86 -4.28
C PRO A 364 14.48 -26.07 -3.09
N ALA A 365 15.30 -25.72 -2.10
CA ALA A 365 14.89 -24.95 -0.93
C ALA A 365 14.52 -23.51 -1.31
N GLU A 366 15.26 -22.86 -2.18
CA GLU A 366 14.92 -21.54 -2.73
C GLU A 366 13.61 -21.56 -3.52
N LYS A 367 13.42 -22.61 -4.35
CA LYS A 367 12.15 -22.79 -5.08
C LYS A 367 10.96 -22.99 -4.14
N ALA A 368 11.12 -23.72 -3.05
CA ALA A 368 10.12 -23.85 -1.99
C ALA A 368 9.83 -22.49 -1.31
N TYR A 369 10.89 -21.73 -0.98
CA TYR A 369 10.76 -20.39 -0.43
C TYR A 369 9.97 -19.46 -1.34
N ILE A 370 10.29 -19.46 -2.64
CA ILE A 370 9.56 -18.68 -3.65
C ILE A 370 8.09 -19.13 -3.73
N ALA A 371 7.82 -20.43 -3.73
CA ALA A 371 6.45 -20.95 -3.77
C ALA A 371 5.60 -20.42 -2.59
N PHE A 372 6.14 -20.41 -1.38
CA PHE A 372 5.48 -19.76 -0.24
C PHE A 372 5.40 -18.24 -0.40
N GLY A 373 6.43 -17.61 -0.94
CA GLY A 373 6.44 -16.19 -1.23
C GLY A 373 5.36 -15.78 -2.23
N LEU A 374 5.07 -16.58 -3.25
CA LEU A 374 4.00 -16.30 -4.21
C LEU A 374 2.63 -16.17 -3.54
N LEU A 375 2.40 -16.84 -2.39
CA LEU A 375 1.18 -16.65 -1.59
C LEU A 375 1.08 -15.22 -1.04
N ILE A 376 2.22 -14.57 -0.77
CA ILE A 376 2.24 -13.13 -0.41
C ILE A 376 1.71 -12.31 -1.58
N GLY A 377 2.22 -12.55 -2.79
CA GLY A 377 1.74 -11.90 -4.01
C GLY A 377 0.23 -12.10 -4.22
N ILE A 378 -0.26 -13.34 -4.00
CA ILE A 378 -1.69 -13.67 -4.12
C ILE A 378 -2.53 -12.90 -3.10
N ALA A 379 -2.03 -12.69 -1.88
CA ALA A 379 -2.82 -12.17 -0.77
C ALA A 379 -2.71 -10.64 -0.59
N PHE A 380 -1.54 -10.05 -0.92
CA PHE A 380 -1.23 -8.66 -0.57
C PHE A 380 -2.18 -7.64 -1.22
N GLY A 381 -2.39 -7.74 -2.53
CA GLY A 381 -3.32 -6.85 -3.22
C GLY A 381 -4.76 -6.97 -2.71
N PRO A 382 -5.32 -8.19 -2.69
CA PRO A 382 -6.68 -8.42 -2.19
C PRO A 382 -6.89 -8.01 -0.72
N VAL A 383 -5.93 -8.22 0.19
CA VAL A 383 -6.09 -7.78 1.58
C VAL A 383 -6.23 -6.27 1.69
N GLN A 384 -5.48 -5.50 0.90
CA GLN A 384 -5.59 -4.05 0.88
C GLN A 384 -6.90 -3.57 0.23
N ALA A 385 -7.18 -4.08 -0.96
CA ALA A 385 -8.34 -3.68 -1.75
C ALA A 385 -9.67 -4.04 -1.07
N SER A 386 -9.79 -5.25 -0.52
CA SER A 386 -11.01 -5.69 0.14
C SER A 386 -11.15 -5.13 1.56
N SER A 387 -10.05 -4.77 2.25
CA SER A 387 -10.13 -3.99 3.50
C SER A 387 -10.68 -2.59 3.25
N ARG A 388 -10.22 -1.91 2.18
CA ARG A 388 -10.81 -0.64 1.71
C ARG A 388 -12.29 -0.80 1.41
N ALA A 389 -12.67 -1.85 0.69
CA ALA A 389 -14.06 -2.16 0.37
C ALA A 389 -14.90 -2.50 1.61
N TYR A 390 -14.34 -3.22 2.58
CA TYR A 390 -15.00 -3.49 3.87
C TYR A 390 -15.35 -2.19 4.58
N MET A 391 -14.38 -1.27 4.70
CA MET A 391 -14.60 0.04 5.32
C MET A 391 -15.67 0.83 4.60
N ALA A 392 -15.59 0.93 3.26
CA ALA A 392 -16.56 1.62 2.44
C ALA A 392 -18.01 1.07 2.62
N ARG A 393 -18.17 -0.26 2.73
CA ARG A 393 -19.48 -0.88 2.96
C ARG A 393 -20.04 -0.63 4.36
N SER A 394 -19.17 -0.31 5.32
CA SER A 394 -19.52 -0.14 6.73
C SER A 394 -20.01 1.26 7.09
N VAL A 395 -19.83 2.25 6.21
CA VAL A 395 -20.13 3.67 6.47
C VAL A 395 -21.08 4.25 5.43
N THR A 396 -21.57 5.47 5.69
CA THR A 396 -22.37 6.26 4.75
C THR A 396 -21.48 7.22 3.96
N GLU A 397 -22.02 7.80 2.88
CA GLU A 397 -21.31 8.77 2.05
C GLU A 397 -20.86 10.01 2.84
N ASP A 398 -21.70 10.48 3.76
CA ASP A 398 -21.46 11.68 4.57
C ASP A 398 -20.41 11.46 5.66
N GLU A 399 -20.17 10.20 6.04
CA GLU A 399 -19.17 9.81 7.04
C GLU A 399 -17.84 9.37 6.39
N ALA A 400 -17.79 9.22 5.07
CA ALA A 400 -16.71 8.54 4.37
C ALA A 400 -15.32 9.16 4.66
N GLY A 401 -15.19 10.48 4.63
CA GLY A 401 -13.90 11.14 4.83
C GLY A 401 -13.32 10.87 6.23
N ARG A 402 -14.11 11.09 7.27
CA ARG A 402 -13.68 10.89 8.66
C ARG A 402 -13.35 9.43 8.97
N TYR A 403 -14.14 8.49 8.47
CA TYR A 403 -13.89 7.07 8.69
C TYR A 403 -12.72 6.54 7.87
N PHE A 404 -12.50 7.02 6.63
CA PHE A 404 -11.28 6.70 5.90
C PHE A 404 -10.04 7.34 6.51
N GLY A 405 -10.18 8.53 7.15
CA GLY A 405 -9.13 9.11 7.99
C GLY A 405 -8.76 8.22 9.17
N ILE A 406 -9.75 7.68 9.91
CA ILE A 406 -9.52 6.72 11.00
C ILE A 406 -8.97 5.39 10.48
N TYR A 407 -9.40 4.95 9.30
CA TYR A 407 -8.87 3.77 8.64
C TYR A 407 -7.38 3.92 8.27
N ALA A 408 -6.95 5.10 7.81
CA ALA A 408 -5.56 5.42 7.57
C ALA A 408 -4.75 5.47 8.89
N LEU A 409 -5.32 6.09 9.94
CA LEU A 409 -4.75 6.05 11.29
C LEU A 409 -4.53 4.61 11.76
N ALA A 410 -5.54 3.75 11.66
CA ALA A 410 -5.44 2.34 12.06
C ALA A 410 -4.38 1.56 11.28
N GLY A 411 -4.09 1.94 10.02
CA GLY A 411 -3.04 1.34 9.21
C GLY A 411 -1.62 1.81 9.56
N ARG A 412 -1.47 2.87 10.36
CA ARG A 412 -0.18 3.50 10.65
C ARG A 412 0.17 3.58 12.13
N ALA A 413 -0.83 3.58 13.01
CA ALA A 413 -0.65 3.83 14.45
C ALA A 413 0.33 2.86 15.13
N THR A 414 0.37 1.62 14.69
CA THR A 414 1.19 0.56 15.25
C THR A 414 2.24 0.01 14.27
N SER A 415 2.44 0.63 13.10
CA SER A 415 3.27 0.12 12.01
C SER A 415 4.73 -0.16 12.37
N PHE A 416 5.19 0.34 13.52
CA PHE A 416 6.51 0.06 14.07
C PHE A 416 6.55 -1.22 14.93
N LEU A 417 5.41 -1.73 15.40
CA LEU A 417 5.37 -2.77 16.45
C LEU A 417 5.86 -4.12 15.94
N ALA A 418 5.43 -4.56 14.76
CA ALA A 418 5.86 -5.83 14.21
C ALA A 418 7.36 -5.81 13.82
N PRO A 419 7.90 -4.82 13.10
CA PRO A 419 9.35 -4.72 12.86
C PRO A 419 10.17 -4.65 14.15
N PHE A 420 9.70 -3.92 15.16
CA PHE A 420 10.35 -3.84 16.47
C PHE A 420 10.40 -5.21 17.16
N LEU A 421 9.30 -5.95 17.15
CA LEU A 421 9.24 -7.29 17.75
C LEU A 421 10.16 -8.28 17.01
N VAL A 422 10.16 -8.24 15.67
CA VAL A 422 11.10 -9.05 14.85
C VAL A 422 12.55 -8.74 15.23
N ALA A 423 12.91 -7.48 15.28
CA ALA A 423 14.28 -7.06 15.61
C ALA A 423 14.67 -7.47 17.03
N THR A 424 13.79 -7.25 18.02
CA THR A 424 14.04 -7.59 19.42
C THR A 424 14.21 -9.09 19.61
N VAL A 425 13.32 -9.90 19.04
CA VAL A 425 13.43 -11.37 19.16
C VAL A 425 14.65 -11.89 18.42
N THR A 426 14.97 -11.34 17.26
CA THR A 426 16.22 -11.68 16.55
C THR A 426 17.45 -11.37 17.39
N ALA A 427 17.51 -10.19 18.00
CA ALA A 427 18.65 -9.78 18.85
C ALA A 427 18.80 -10.65 20.10
N LEU A 428 17.68 -10.96 20.76
CA LEU A 428 17.71 -11.79 21.99
C LEU A 428 17.99 -13.27 21.72
N SER A 429 17.51 -13.82 20.60
CA SER A 429 17.65 -15.24 20.26
C SER A 429 18.87 -15.53 19.39
N GLY A 430 19.50 -14.54 18.79
CA GLY A 430 20.54 -14.71 17.76
C GLY A 430 20.00 -15.37 16.46
N SER A 431 18.66 -15.48 16.29
CA SER A 431 18.05 -16.20 15.18
C SER A 431 17.10 -15.33 14.37
N PRO A 432 17.47 -14.94 13.11
CA PRO A 432 16.56 -14.25 12.22
C PRO A 432 15.24 -14.99 11.98
N ARG A 433 15.28 -16.32 12.02
CA ARG A 433 14.11 -17.19 11.87
C ARG A 433 13.10 -17.01 13.00
N LEU A 434 13.55 -16.98 14.26
CA LEU A 434 12.67 -16.74 15.41
C LEU A 434 12.10 -15.32 15.39
N GLY A 435 12.90 -14.35 14.98
CA GLY A 435 12.42 -12.99 14.76
C GLY A 435 11.27 -12.96 13.74
N MET A 436 11.47 -13.49 12.54
CA MET A 436 10.44 -13.55 11.50
C MET A 436 9.21 -14.35 11.92
N ALA A 437 9.36 -15.38 12.76
CA ALA A 437 8.25 -16.16 13.29
C ALA A 437 7.26 -15.31 14.12
N THR A 438 7.69 -14.19 14.70
CA THR A 438 6.80 -13.31 15.46
C THR A 438 5.70 -12.70 14.59
N ILE A 439 5.90 -12.57 13.28
CA ILE A 439 4.89 -12.08 12.33
C ILE A 439 3.66 -13.00 12.29
N ILE A 440 3.84 -14.30 12.55
CA ILE A 440 2.75 -15.28 12.64
C ILE A 440 1.71 -14.85 13.67
N ILE A 441 2.15 -14.26 14.79
CA ILE A 441 1.26 -13.80 15.86
C ILE A 441 0.33 -12.70 15.35
N PHE A 442 0.86 -11.74 14.57
CA PHE A 442 0.06 -10.64 14.01
C PHE A 442 -1.02 -11.16 13.05
N PHE A 443 -0.67 -12.11 12.18
CA PHE A 443 -1.66 -12.70 11.29
C PHE A 443 -2.67 -13.58 12.02
N ALA A 444 -2.23 -14.41 12.97
CA ALA A 444 -3.12 -15.29 13.73
C ALA A 444 -4.12 -14.47 14.58
N VAL A 445 -3.63 -13.47 15.33
CA VAL A 445 -4.49 -12.59 16.14
C VAL A 445 -5.39 -11.73 15.26
N GLY A 446 -4.85 -11.12 14.19
CA GLY A 446 -5.63 -10.34 13.25
C GLY A 446 -6.75 -11.16 12.60
N LEU A 447 -6.45 -12.41 12.20
CA LEU A 447 -7.41 -13.36 11.66
C LEU A 447 -8.51 -13.69 12.69
N ALA A 448 -8.15 -14.01 13.92
CA ALA A 448 -9.08 -14.36 14.99
C ALA A 448 -10.02 -13.18 15.32
N VAL A 449 -9.49 -11.97 15.46
CA VAL A 449 -10.28 -10.76 15.71
C VAL A 449 -11.24 -10.49 14.56
N LEU A 450 -10.76 -10.56 13.31
CA LEU A 450 -11.61 -10.31 12.14
C LEU A 450 -12.66 -11.40 11.95
N TRP A 451 -12.35 -12.66 12.25
CA TRP A 451 -13.30 -13.78 12.17
C TRP A 451 -14.54 -13.52 13.00
N THR A 452 -14.35 -13.10 14.26
CA THR A 452 -15.43 -12.80 15.21
C THR A 452 -16.10 -11.44 14.99
N THR A 453 -15.62 -10.63 14.04
CA THR A 453 -16.16 -9.29 13.78
C THR A 453 -17.45 -9.38 12.99
N PRO A 454 -18.58 -8.77 13.41
CA PRO A 454 -19.80 -8.72 12.62
C PRO A 454 -19.57 -7.93 11.32
N TYR A 455 -20.13 -8.42 10.21
CA TYR A 455 -20.05 -7.76 8.91
C TYR A 455 -21.38 -7.10 8.56
N PRO A 456 -21.40 -5.89 7.97
CA PRO A 456 -22.66 -5.17 7.68
C PRO A 456 -23.66 -5.94 6.82
N ALA A 457 -23.17 -6.86 5.98
CA ALA A 457 -24.03 -7.73 5.16
C ALA A 457 -24.71 -8.86 5.97
N ASP A 458 -24.16 -9.20 7.15
CA ASP A 458 -24.70 -10.25 8.04
C ASP A 458 -25.80 -9.70 8.97
N GLN A 459 -26.02 -8.38 8.99
CA GLN A 459 -27.19 -7.83 9.68
C GLN A 459 -28.45 -8.28 8.93
N PRO A 460 -29.40 -8.95 9.60
CA PRO A 460 -30.66 -9.32 8.97
C PRO A 460 -31.25 -8.04 8.36
N ARG A 461 -31.54 -8.08 7.07
CA ARG A 461 -32.30 -7.01 6.40
C ARG A 461 -33.54 -6.82 7.25
N GLY A 462 -33.62 -5.70 7.97
CA GLY A 462 -34.77 -5.38 8.80
C GLY A 462 -36.00 -5.63 7.94
N LYS A 463 -36.93 -6.44 8.46
CA LYS A 463 -38.24 -6.59 7.82
C LYS A 463 -38.71 -5.18 7.47
N PRO A 464 -39.23 -4.93 6.24
CA PRO A 464 -39.86 -3.65 5.98
C PRO A 464 -40.87 -3.43 7.10
N ALA A 465 -40.84 -2.27 7.73
CA ALA A 465 -41.86 -1.87 8.69
C ALA A 465 -43.19 -2.11 8.00
N ALA A 466 -43.99 -2.98 8.60
CA ALA A 466 -45.34 -3.19 8.14
C ALA A 466 -46.03 -1.83 8.12
N ALA A 467 -46.57 -1.48 6.95
CA ALA A 467 -47.32 -0.26 6.71
C ALA A 467 -48.58 -0.17 7.59
#